data_fa79603a298cf8792e2840d9c09c223a
#
_entry.id   fa79603a298cf8792e2840d9c09c223a
#
_cell.length_a   1.000
_cell.length_b   1.000
_cell.length_c   1.000
_cell.angle_alpha   90.00
_cell.angle_beta   90.00
_cell.angle_gamma   90.00
#
_symmetry.space_group_name_H-M   'P 1'
#
loop_
_entity.id
_entity.type
_entity.pdbx_description
1 polymer ?
#
loop_
_entity_poly.entity_id
_entity_poly.type
_entity_poly.pdbx_seq_one_letter_code
_entity_poly.pdbx_strand_id
1 'polypeptide(L)'
;MISPYSRTDIIVDFFGKGAMPLPGPEEGISALDPLLLLFQHISQMRLRWNGQGTILGIISKGGEDPIHIPEHCQGKFTVRSFSMKTKKKLLGDFLEACEAAARMTGTTWQWK
;
A
#
# COMPACT_ATOMS: atom_id res chain seq x y z
N MET A 1 12.40 27.98 -10.33
CA MET A 1 11.27 27.45 -11.12
C MET A 1 10.24 26.83 -10.19
N ILE A 2 8.99 27.18 -10.40
CA ILE A 2 7.91 26.61 -9.62
C ILE A 2 7.57 25.25 -10.19
N SER A 3 7.58 24.24 -9.33
CA SER A 3 7.17 22.89 -9.75
C SER A 3 5.68 22.89 -10.08
N PRO A 4 5.27 22.37 -11.22
CA PRO A 4 3.84 22.24 -11.55
C PRO A 4 3.18 21.06 -10.84
N TYR A 5 3.93 20.28 -10.08
CA TYR A 5 3.40 19.09 -9.44
C TYR A 5 2.58 19.40 -8.22
N SER A 6 1.42 18.76 -8.14
CA SER A 6 0.69 18.62 -6.89
C SER A 6 1.11 17.28 -6.27
N ARG A 7 1.48 17.28 -4.99
CA ARG A 7 2.04 16.13 -4.29
C ARG A 7 1.33 15.87 -2.98
N THR A 8 1.08 14.61 -2.68
CA THR A 8 0.57 14.17 -1.38
C THR A 8 1.37 12.95 -0.92
N ASP A 9 1.90 13.02 0.29
CA ASP A 9 2.60 11.91 0.91
C ASP A 9 1.65 11.18 1.84
N ILE A 10 1.70 9.84 1.80
CA ILE A 10 0.77 8.99 2.53
C ILE A 10 1.54 7.87 3.22
N ILE A 11 1.17 7.61 4.46
CA ILE A 11 1.66 6.44 5.19
C ILE A 11 0.48 5.48 5.33
N VAL A 12 0.67 4.24 4.90
CA VAL A 12 -0.35 3.19 4.99
C VAL A 12 0.14 2.10 5.92
N ASP A 13 -0.67 1.75 6.90
CA ASP A 13 -0.40 0.67 7.82
C ASP A 13 -1.42 -0.44 7.59
N PHE A 14 -0.93 -1.67 7.47
CA PHE A 14 -1.76 -2.87 7.43
C PHE A 14 -1.55 -3.68 8.69
N PHE A 15 -2.63 -4.26 9.19
CA PHE A 15 -2.63 -5.06 10.41
C PHE A 15 -3.23 -6.42 10.14
N GLY A 16 -2.52 -7.45 10.53
CA GLY A 16 -2.96 -8.83 10.43
C GLY A 16 -2.91 -9.50 11.78
N LYS A 17 -2.57 -10.78 11.77
CA LYS A 17 -2.44 -11.58 12.98
C LYS A 17 -1.10 -12.31 12.93
N GLY A 18 -0.20 -11.99 13.85
CA GLY A 18 1.11 -12.63 13.94
C GLY A 18 0.98 -14.08 14.34
N ALA A 19 1.89 -14.91 13.82
CA ALA A 19 1.99 -16.31 14.18
C ALA A 19 3.38 -16.83 13.88
N MET A 20 3.78 -17.84 14.64
CA MET A 20 4.95 -18.65 14.32
C MET A 20 4.55 -19.65 13.22
N PRO A 21 5.42 -19.95 12.27
CA PRO A 21 5.10 -20.90 11.20
C PRO A 21 4.91 -22.33 11.73
N LEU A 22 5.43 -22.65 12.91
CA LEU A 22 5.22 -23.92 13.59
C LEU A 22 4.88 -23.63 15.04
N PRO A 23 3.84 -24.31 15.61
CA PRO A 23 3.03 -25.37 15.02
C PRO A 23 1.79 -24.89 14.25
N GLY A 24 1.48 -23.61 14.17
CA GLY A 24 0.19 -23.14 13.64
C GLY A 24 0.28 -21.98 12.66
N PRO A 25 0.97 -22.12 11.50
CA PRO A 25 1.06 -21.03 10.53
C PRO A 25 -0.28 -20.63 9.95
N GLU A 26 -1.24 -21.54 9.86
CA GLU A 26 -2.58 -21.30 9.33
C GLU A 26 -3.41 -20.36 10.19
N GLU A 27 -3.00 -20.12 11.42
CA GLU A 27 -3.69 -19.18 12.31
C GLU A 27 -3.24 -17.73 12.12
N GLY A 28 -2.13 -17.54 11.40
CA GLY A 28 -1.59 -16.22 11.13
C GLY A 28 -2.23 -15.58 9.93
N ILE A 29 -2.29 -14.25 9.94
CA ILE A 29 -2.72 -13.43 8.81
C ILE A 29 -1.62 -12.40 8.58
N SER A 30 -0.89 -12.55 7.48
CA SER A 30 0.27 -11.70 7.22
C SER A 30 -0.12 -10.29 6.79
N ALA A 31 0.34 -9.31 7.53
CA ALA A 31 0.15 -7.90 7.16
C ALA A 31 1.00 -7.50 5.94
N LEU A 32 1.96 -8.34 5.54
CA LEU A 32 2.76 -8.08 4.35
C LEU A 32 1.97 -8.38 3.07
N ASP A 33 1.06 -9.34 3.10
CA ASP A 33 0.31 -9.75 1.92
C ASP A 33 -0.47 -8.60 1.27
N PRO A 34 -1.25 -7.79 2.03
CA PRO A 34 -1.96 -6.67 1.40
C PRO A 34 -1.00 -5.62 0.86
N LEU A 35 0.14 -5.43 1.49
CA LEU A 35 1.13 -4.46 1.03
C LEU A 35 1.75 -4.89 -0.31
N LEU A 36 2.05 -6.18 -0.48
CA LEU A 36 2.55 -6.72 -1.73
C LEU A 36 1.50 -6.62 -2.84
N LEU A 37 0.23 -6.94 -2.52
CA LEU A 37 -0.86 -6.78 -3.48
C LEU A 37 -1.02 -5.32 -3.91
N LEU A 38 -0.88 -4.39 -2.98
CA LEU A 38 -0.98 -2.97 -3.26
C LEU A 38 0.10 -2.53 -4.25
N PHE A 39 1.34 -2.95 -4.04
CA PHE A 39 2.43 -2.64 -4.97
C PHE A 39 2.18 -3.24 -6.35
N GLN A 40 1.69 -4.47 -6.40
CA GLN A 40 1.37 -5.13 -7.66
C GLN A 40 0.27 -4.35 -8.40
N HIS A 41 -0.75 -3.92 -7.68
CA HIS A 41 -1.85 -3.16 -8.26
C HIS A 41 -1.39 -1.79 -8.78
N ILE A 42 -0.54 -1.10 -8.03
CA ILE A 42 0.05 0.17 -8.47
C ILE A 42 0.80 0.00 -9.78
N SER A 43 1.56 -1.08 -9.90
CA SER A 43 2.30 -1.40 -11.12
C SER A 43 1.34 -1.55 -12.32
N GLN A 44 0.21 -2.19 -12.12
CA GLN A 44 -0.81 -2.35 -13.18
C GLN A 44 -1.50 -1.03 -13.51
N MET A 45 -1.75 -0.21 -12.52
CA MET A 45 -2.42 1.07 -12.71
C MET A 45 -1.61 2.07 -13.53
N ARG A 46 -0.29 1.94 -13.55
CA ARG A 46 0.59 2.88 -14.26
C ARG A 46 0.22 3.04 -15.73
N LEU A 47 -0.24 1.97 -16.36
CA LEU A 47 -0.64 1.99 -17.76
C LEU A 47 -1.87 2.88 -18.00
N ARG A 48 -2.71 3.07 -17.00
CA ARG A 48 -3.93 3.84 -17.12
C ARG A 48 -3.75 5.32 -16.82
N TRP A 49 -2.65 5.71 -16.21
CA TRP A 49 -2.42 7.12 -15.89
C TRP A 49 -1.92 7.95 -17.06
N ASN A 50 -1.41 7.29 -18.08
CA ASN A 50 -1.05 7.92 -19.34
C ASN A 50 -0.10 9.12 -19.17
N GLY A 51 0.84 9.03 -18.22
CA GLY A 51 1.80 10.09 -17.95
C GLY A 51 1.26 11.29 -17.17
N GLN A 52 -0.01 11.27 -16.77
CA GLN A 52 -0.63 12.41 -16.10
C GLN A 52 -0.33 12.49 -14.61
N GLY A 53 0.16 11.42 -14.05
CA GLY A 53 0.51 11.38 -12.65
C GLY A 53 1.22 10.09 -12.31
N THR A 54 1.66 9.97 -11.06
CA THR A 54 2.37 8.78 -10.62
C THR A 54 2.17 8.53 -9.13
N ILE A 55 2.27 7.25 -8.75
CA ILE A 55 2.30 6.82 -7.36
C ILE A 55 3.61 6.07 -7.19
N LEU A 56 4.43 6.54 -6.26
CA LEU A 56 5.70 5.94 -5.90
C LEU A 56 5.63 5.48 -4.46
N GLY A 57 6.36 4.44 -4.11
CA GLY A 57 6.32 3.97 -2.74
C GLY A 57 7.47 3.06 -2.37
N ILE A 58 7.61 2.88 -1.07
CA ILE A 58 8.56 1.95 -0.47
C ILE A 58 7.87 1.18 0.63
N ILE A 59 8.43 0.02 0.97
CA ILE A 59 8.05 -0.70 2.18
C ILE A 59 8.93 -0.17 3.30
N SER A 60 8.32 0.48 4.29
CA SER A 60 9.04 1.01 5.44
C SER A 60 9.10 0.03 6.60
N LYS A 61 8.15 -0.93 6.65
CA LYS A 61 8.17 -2.02 7.63
C LYS A 61 7.53 -3.25 6.98
N GLY A 62 8.30 -4.31 6.80
CA GLY A 62 7.86 -5.53 6.14
C GLY A 62 7.88 -6.79 7.00
N GLY A 63 8.13 -6.64 8.29
CA GLY A 63 8.31 -7.74 9.23
C GLY A 63 9.67 -7.66 9.90
N GLU A 64 9.96 -8.60 10.79
CA GLU A 64 11.20 -8.60 11.56
C GLU A 64 12.15 -9.72 11.15
N ASP A 65 11.62 -10.91 10.92
CA ASP A 65 12.40 -12.04 10.44
C ASP A 65 11.52 -12.99 9.63
N PRO A 66 12.14 -13.92 8.86
CA PRO A 66 11.36 -14.74 7.92
C PRO A 66 10.54 -15.86 8.58
N ILE A 67 10.76 -16.17 9.84
CA ILE A 67 10.04 -17.25 10.50
C ILE A 67 8.80 -16.78 11.27
N HIS A 68 8.58 -15.48 11.35
CA HIS A 68 7.40 -14.90 12.00
C HIS A 68 6.49 -14.25 10.97
N ILE A 69 5.20 -14.57 11.05
CA ILE A 69 4.20 -13.92 10.20
C ILE A 69 3.99 -12.51 10.76
N PRO A 70 4.23 -11.45 9.97
CA PRO A 70 4.13 -10.09 10.49
C PRO A 70 2.69 -9.68 10.77
N GLU A 71 2.47 -9.07 11.92
CA GLU A 71 1.14 -8.56 12.30
C GLU A 71 0.95 -7.08 11.94
N HIS A 72 2.02 -6.37 11.61
CA HIS A 72 1.97 -4.98 11.19
C HIS A 72 3.02 -4.72 10.12
N CYS A 73 2.58 -4.17 9.00
CA CYS A 73 3.46 -3.71 7.94
C CYS A 73 3.08 -2.30 7.52
N GLN A 74 4.04 -1.57 7.01
CA GLN A 74 3.85 -0.17 6.64
C GLN A 74 4.48 0.11 5.28
N GLY A 75 3.78 0.90 4.48
CA GLY A 75 4.31 1.47 3.25
C GLY A 75 4.23 2.98 3.29
N LYS A 76 5.17 3.63 2.64
CA LYS A 76 5.17 5.09 2.45
C LYS A 76 5.06 5.37 0.98
N PHE A 77 4.10 6.22 0.62
CA PHE A 77 3.76 6.48 -0.78
C PHE A 77 3.70 7.97 -1.05
N THR A 78 3.98 8.33 -2.29
CA THR A 78 3.81 9.69 -2.78
C THR A 78 2.94 9.63 -4.02
N VAL A 79 1.84 10.38 -4.01
CA VAL A 79 0.97 10.58 -5.16
C VAL A 79 1.27 11.97 -5.71
N ARG A 80 1.63 12.08 -6.98
CA ARG A 80 1.85 13.38 -7.61
C ARG A 80 1.26 13.43 -9.01
N SER A 81 0.87 14.64 -9.39
CA SER A 81 0.31 14.93 -10.69
C SER A 81 0.53 16.38 -11.05
N PHE A 82 0.43 16.69 -12.33
CA PHE A 82 0.47 18.07 -12.83
C PHE A 82 -0.80 18.84 -12.47
N SER A 83 -1.89 18.15 -12.12
CA SER A 83 -3.16 18.79 -11.82
C SER A 83 -3.70 18.28 -10.49
N MET A 84 -4.30 19.21 -9.73
CA MET A 84 -4.96 18.88 -8.47
C MET A 84 -6.11 17.89 -8.68
N LYS A 85 -6.85 18.06 -9.76
CA LYS A 85 -7.97 17.18 -10.10
C LYS A 85 -7.51 15.74 -10.34
N THR A 86 -6.45 15.57 -11.12
CA THR A 86 -5.88 14.24 -11.41
C THR A 86 -5.29 13.63 -10.14
N LYS A 87 -4.62 14.44 -9.32
CA LYS A 87 -4.07 13.95 -8.05
C LYS A 87 -5.16 13.41 -7.14
N LYS A 88 -6.29 14.09 -7.03
CA LYS A 88 -7.42 13.64 -6.22
C LYS A 88 -7.98 12.32 -6.73
N LYS A 89 -8.05 12.17 -8.04
CA LYS A 89 -8.51 10.92 -8.65
C LYS A 89 -7.54 9.78 -8.36
N LEU A 90 -6.25 10.00 -8.53
CA LEU A 90 -5.23 8.99 -8.24
C LEU A 90 -5.23 8.60 -6.76
N LEU A 91 -5.39 9.59 -5.89
CA LEU A 91 -5.48 9.32 -4.45
C LEU A 91 -6.70 8.47 -4.13
N GLY A 92 -7.86 8.77 -4.72
CA GLY A 92 -9.06 7.97 -4.55
C GLY A 92 -8.87 6.53 -5.02
N ASP A 93 -8.29 6.35 -6.20
CA ASP A 93 -7.99 5.02 -6.74
C ASP A 93 -7.01 4.27 -5.84
N PHE A 94 -6.01 4.97 -5.31
CA PHE A 94 -5.04 4.39 -4.39
C PHE A 94 -5.71 3.89 -3.10
N LEU A 95 -6.58 4.70 -2.51
CA LEU A 95 -7.27 4.33 -1.27
C LEU A 95 -8.24 3.17 -1.50
N GLU A 96 -8.90 3.12 -2.66
CA GLU A 96 -9.72 1.97 -3.03
C GLU A 96 -8.87 0.70 -3.16
N ALA A 97 -7.68 0.81 -3.71
CA ALA A 97 -6.75 -0.31 -3.82
C ALA A 97 -6.32 -0.83 -2.44
N CYS A 98 -6.08 0.08 -1.49
CA CYS A 98 -5.76 -0.30 -0.11
C CYS A 98 -6.90 -1.09 0.53
N GLU A 99 -8.13 -0.61 0.35
CA GLU A 99 -9.31 -1.30 0.89
C GLU A 99 -9.47 -2.68 0.26
N ALA A 100 -9.33 -2.78 -1.05
CA ALA A 100 -9.43 -4.06 -1.74
C ALA A 100 -8.35 -5.04 -1.28
N ALA A 101 -7.12 -4.59 -1.14
CA ALA A 101 -6.01 -5.42 -0.69
C ALA A 101 -6.26 -5.95 0.74
N ALA A 102 -6.77 -5.10 1.62
CA ALA A 102 -7.09 -5.50 2.99
C ALA A 102 -8.21 -6.55 3.00
N ARG A 103 -9.26 -6.33 2.22
CA ARG A 103 -10.38 -7.28 2.15
C ARG A 103 -9.97 -8.64 1.58
N MET A 104 -9.14 -8.64 0.56
CA MET A 104 -8.67 -9.89 -0.07
C MET A 104 -7.81 -10.73 0.87
N THR A 105 -7.16 -10.11 1.83
CA THR A 105 -6.21 -10.80 2.72
C THR A 105 -6.73 -10.98 4.15
N GLY A 106 -7.92 -10.45 4.45
CA GLY A 106 -8.47 -10.54 5.80
C GLY A 106 -7.76 -9.65 6.80
N THR A 107 -7.13 -8.57 6.32
CA THR A 107 -6.43 -7.60 7.17
C THR A 107 -7.25 -6.33 7.34
N THR A 108 -6.79 -5.46 8.22
CA THR A 108 -7.32 -4.11 8.38
C THR A 108 -6.24 -3.11 8.01
N TRP A 109 -6.62 -1.87 7.80
CA TRP A 109 -5.67 -0.84 7.38
C TRP A 109 -6.09 0.53 7.85
N GLN A 110 -5.12 1.42 7.90
CA GLN A 110 -5.34 2.84 8.15
C GLN A 110 -4.29 3.65 7.39
N TRP A 111 -4.55 4.93 7.22
CA TRP A 111 -3.61 5.83 6.54
C TRP A 111 -3.60 7.21 7.16
N LYS A 112 -2.53 7.94 6.86
CA LYS A 112 -2.40 9.35 7.27
C LYS A 112 -1.46 10.15 6.36
#